data_aec3eac3c6b59dadba011f1cdc313984
#
_entry.id   aec3eac3c6b59dadba011f1cdc313984
#
_cell.length_a   1.000
_cell.length_b   1.000
_cell.length_c   1.000
_cell.angle_alpha   90.00
_cell.angle_beta   90.00
_cell.angle_gamma   90.00
#
_symmetry.space_group_name_H-M   'P 1'
#
loop_
_entity.id
_entity.type
_entity.pdbx_description
1 polymer ?
#
loop_
_entity_poly.entity_id
_entity_poly.type
_entity_poly.pdbx_seq_one_letter_code
_entity_poly.pdbx_strand_id
1 'polypeptide(L)'
;MNFTVETSPHIRRRANASMMLLDVIIALLPVIVFSCGYGWAGVRNLLIPLIVMEVAELLFVLIKGKGSLKAYSPVNALSAAVSALIFGLMAEPRSASMAGMEYFYLIAGSAFGIIVAKLVFGGFGQNIFNPAAAGFVFTRLCFGSSWTGGYAEN
;
A
#
# COMPACT_ATOMS: atom_id res chain seq x y z
N MET A 1 48.02 -1.61 20.37
CA MET A 1 47.25 -2.26 19.31
C MET A 1 45.82 -2.35 19.84
N ASN A 2 44.96 -1.44 19.41
CA ASN A 2 43.54 -1.47 19.83
C ASN A 2 42.76 -2.32 18.81
N PHE A 3 42.37 -3.52 19.25
CA PHE A 3 41.47 -4.36 18.47
C PHE A 3 40.05 -3.87 18.67
N THR A 4 39.47 -3.27 17.66
CA THR A 4 38.00 -3.04 17.59
C THR A 4 37.33 -4.36 17.20
N VAL A 5 36.72 -5.02 18.17
CA VAL A 5 35.93 -6.23 17.91
C VAL A 5 34.61 -5.78 17.31
N GLU A 6 34.50 -5.78 15.98
CA GLU A 6 33.23 -5.63 15.26
C GLU A 6 32.52 -6.99 15.22
N THR A 7 31.33 -7.05 15.81
CA THR A 7 30.55 -8.27 16.03
C THR A 7 29.80 -8.74 14.77
N SER A 8 30.39 -8.77 13.64
CA SER A 8 30.17 -9.57 12.43
C SER A 8 30.47 -8.79 11.15
N PRO A 9 30.93 -9.45 10.09
CA PRO A 9 31.14 -8.83 8.80
C PRO A 9 29.78 -8.51 8.17
N HIS A 10 29.28 -7.30 8.34
CA HIS A 10 28.15 -6.82 7.58
C HIS A 10 28.60 -6.56 6.14
N ILE A 11 28.42 -7.56 5.28
CA ILE A 11 28.48 -7.33 3.83
C ILE A 11 27.26 -6.48 3.49
N ARG A 12 27.39 -5.17 3.62
CA ARG A 12 26.37 -4.22 3.16
C ARG A 12 26.36 -4.27 1.63
N ARG A 13 25.41 -4.98 1.06
CA ARG A 13 25.01 -4.73 -0.32
C ARG A 13 24.61 -3.25 -0.43
N ARG A 14 24.99 -2.59 -1.52
CA ARG A 14 24.58 -1.18 -1.82
C ARG A 14 23.06 -1.01 -2.04
N ALA A 15 22.27 -2.06 -1.81
CA ALA A 15 20.82 -2.02 -1.95
C ALA A 15 20.21 -1.27 -0.74
N ASN A 16 19.85 -0.01 -0.95
CA ASN A 16 19.06 0.77 -0.01
C ASN A 16 17.61 0.27 -0.01
N ALA A 17 16.88 0.46 1.11
CA ALA A 17 15.45 0.10 1.21
C ALA A 17 14.61 0.66 0.05
N SER A 18 14.93 1.87 -0.42
CA SER A 18 14.27 2.47 -1.59
C SER A 18 14.44 1.65 -2.88
N MET A 19 15.64 1.08 -3.11
CA MET A 19 15.88 0.24 -4.29
C MET A 19 15.05 -1.05 -4.23
N MET A 20 14.98 -1.69 -3.06
CA MET A 20 14.17 -2.89 -2.87
C MET A 20 12.68 -2.63 -3.12
N LEU A 21 12.17 -1.49 -2.66
CA LEU A 21 10.78 -1.09 -2.91
C LEU A 21 10.52 -0.77 -4.39
N LEU A 22 11.48 -0.14 -5.07
CA LEU A 22 11.41 0.10 -6.52
C LEU A 22 11.41 -1.21 -7.31
N ASP A 23 12.25 -2.17 -6.95
CA ASP A 23 12.29 -3.49 -7.58
C ASP A 23 10.92 -4.20 -7.46
N VAL A 24 10.25 -4.06 -6.30
CA VAL A 24 8.88 -4.58 -6.12
C VAL A 24 7.89 -3.88 -7.04
N ILE A 25 7.94 -2.55 -7.17
CA ILE A 25 7.06 -1.80 -8.08
C ILE A 25 7.30 -2.24 -9.53
N ILE A 26 8.57 -2.40 -9.94
CA ILE A 26 8.92 -2.87 -11.29
C ILE A 26 8.35 -4.28 -11.52
N ALA A 27 8.46 -5.17 -10.54
CA ALA A 27 7.90 -6.52 -10.62
C ALA A 27 6.37 -6.53 -10.71
N LEU A 28 5.68 -5.52 -10.16
CA LEU A 28 4.22 -5.38 -10.24
C LEU A 28 3.75 -4.79 -11.59
N LEU A 29 4.63 -4.15 -12.38
CA LEU A 29 4.24 -3.48 -13.63
C LEU A 29 3.44 -4.38 -14.59
N PRO A 30 3.82 -5.64 -14.87
CA PRO A 30 3.05 -6.49 -15.80
C PRO A 30 1.61 -6.69 -15.31
N VAL A 31 1.40 -6.87 -13.99
CA VAL A 31 0.08 -7.07 -13.39
C VAL A 31 -0.72 -5.77 -13.40
N ILE A 32 -0.06 -4.62 -13.19
CA ILE A 32 -0.69 -3.30 -13.29
C ILE A 32 -1.21 -3.05 -14.70
N VAL A 33 -0.38 -3.33 -15.73
CA VAL A 33 -0.78 -3.20 -17.14
C VAL A 33 -1.97 -4.11 -17.45
N PHE A 34 -1.94 -5.35 -16.98
CA PHE A 34 -3.05 -6.27 -17.14
C PHE A 34 -4.33 -5.76 -16.45
N SER A 35 -4.23 -5.25 -15.22
CA SER A 35 -5.36 -4.64 -14.50
C SER A 35 -5.95 -3.44 -15.24
N CYS A 36 -5.11 -2.59 -15.85
CA CYS A 36 -5.59 -1.48 -16.69
C CYS A 36 -6.36 -1.94 -17.93
N GLY A 37 -6.16 -3.16 -18.40
CA GLY A 37 -6.92 -3.78 -19.48
C GLY A 37 -8.41 -3.94 -19.18
N TYR A 38 -8.80 -3.95 -17.91
CA TYR A 38 -10.21 -3.91 -17.50
C TYR A 38 -10.84 -2.50 -17.61
N GLY A 39 -10.18 -1.58 -18.28
CA GLY A 39 -10.65 -0.22 -18.50
C GLY A 39 -10.61 0.63 -17.23
N TRP A 40 -11.62 1.55 -17.11
CA TRP A 40 -11.66 2.49 -15.98
C TRP A 40 -11.73 1.82 -14.61
N ALA A 41 -12.38 0.66 -14.49
CA ALA A 41 -12.48 -0.06 -13.23
C ALA A 41 -11.10 -0.50 -12.69
N GLY A 42 -10.24 -1.04 -13.54
CA GLY A 42 -8.88 -1.42 -13.17
C GLY A 42 -8.02 -0.21 -12.77
N VAL A 43 -8.07 0.86 -13.56
CA VAL A 43 -7.33 2.11 -13.26
C VAL A 43 -7.78 2.72 -11.94
N ARG A 44 -9.07 2.81 -11.71
CA ARG A 44 -9.67 3.33 -10.47
C ARG A 44 -9.20 2.56 -9.24
N ASN A 45 -9.20 1.22 -9.31
CA ASN A 45 -8.77 0.35 -8.21
C ASN A 45 -7.31 0.57 -7.81
N LEU A 46 -6.49 1.03 -8.73
CA LEU A 46 -5.09 1.38 -8.44
C LEU A 46 -4.94 2.82 -7.93
N LEU A 47 -5.64 3.78 -8.57
CA LEU A 47 -5.47 5.20 -8.26
C LEU A 47 -6.03 5.58 -6.89
N ILE A 48 -7.22 5.08 -6.51
CA ILE A 48 -7.85 5.46 -5.24
C ILE A 48 -7.02 5.02 -4.03
N PRO A 49 -6.62 3.74 -3.90
CA PRO A 49 -5.74 3.34 -2.80
C PRO A 49 -4.41 4.08 -2.79
N LEU A 50 -3.85 4.36 -3.98
CA LEU A 50 -2.59 5.10 -4.08
C LEU A 50 -2.73 6.49 -3.47
N ILE A 51 -3.76 7.24 -3.84
CA ILE A 51 -4.00 8.58 -3.30
C ILE A 51 -4.27 8.51 -1.80
N VAL A 52 -5.13 7.61 -1.34
CA VAL A 52 -5.52 7.50 0.07
C VAL A 52 -4.32 7.14 0.94
N MET A 53 -3.54 6.14 0.55
CA MET A 53 -2.40 5.68 1.35
C MET A 53 -1.25 6.68 1.35
N GLU A 54 -0.97 7.36 0.22
CA GLU A 54 0.05 8.42 0.16
C GLU A 54 -0.33 9.63 1.00
N VAL A 55 -1.58 10.08 0.92
CA VAL A 55 -2.08 11.19 1.74
C VAL A 55 -2.01 10.83 3.23
N ALA A 56 -2.41 9.62 3.61
CA ALA A 56 -2.34 9.17 5.01
C ALA A 56 -0.89 9.14 5.53
N GLU A 57 0.05 8.61 4.73
CA GLU A 57 1.48 8.58 5.07
C GLU A 57 2.06 10.00 5.21
N LEU A 58 1.72 10.88 4.27
CA LEU A 58 2.14 12.27 4.30
C LEU A 58 1.62 12.99 5.56
N LEU A 59 0.32 12.85 5.85
CA LEU A 59 -0.29 13.44 7.04
C LEU A 59 0.36 12.92 8.33
N PHE A 60 0.63 11.63 8.41
CA PHE A 60 1.31 11.03 9.56
C PHE A 60 2.71 11.62 9.77
N VAL A 61 3.50 11.73 8.70
CA VAL A 61 4.85 12.31 8.78
C VAL A 61 4.79 13.78 9.17
N LEU A 62 3.82 14.55 8.66
CA LEU A 62 3.62 15.95 9.05
C LEU A 62 3.27 16.09 10.53
N ILE A 63 2.37 15.27 11.04
CA ILE A 63 1.98 15.28 12.45
C ILE A 63 3.18 14.92 13.34
N LYS A 64 3.88 13.82 13.02
CA LYS A 64 5.06 13.35 13.77
C LYS A 64 6.23 14.33 13.68
N GLY A 65 6.43 14.95 12.52
CA GLY A 65 7.48 15.91 12.22
C GLY A 65 7.17 17.36 12.61
N LYS A 66 6.11 17.61 13.39
CA LYS A 66 5.67 18.96 13.81
C LYS A 66 5.55 19.94 12.63
N GLY A 67 4.98 19.48 11.51
CA GLY A 67 4.77 20.27 10.30
C GLY A 67 5.96 20.34 9.35
N SER A 68 7.05 19.60 9.59
CA SER A 68 8.22 19.59 8.72
C SER A 68 8.14 18.49 7.65
N LEU A 69 8.08 18.90 6.39
CA LEU A 69 8.18 18.00 5.24
C LEU A 69 9.56 17.32 5.09
N LYS A 70 10.60 17.83 5.77
CA LYS A 70 11.95 17.26 5.71
C LYS A 70 12.04 15.82 6.24
N ALA A 71 11.06 15.43 7.07
CA ALA A 71 10.95 14.07 7.58
C ALA A 71 10.35 13.08 6.57
N TYR A 72 9.71 13.57 5.50
CA TYR A 72 9.13 12.72 4.45
C TYR A 72 10.23 12.22 3.51
N SER A 73 10.59 10.97 3.66
CA SER A 73 11.64 10.34 2.86
C SER A 73 11.06 9.59 1.66
N PRO A 74 11.83 9.38 0.57
CA PRO A 74 11.41 8.57 -0.56
C PRO A 74 10.98 7.14 -0.18
N VAL A 75 11.54 6.59 0.91
CA VAL A 75 11.18 5.27 1.42
C VAL A 75 9.75 5.23 1.94
N ASN A 76 9.27 6.31 2.58
CA ASN A 76 7.90 6.40 3.07
C ASN A 76 6.91 6.39 1.91
N ALA A 77 7.14 7.21 0.87
CA ALA A 77 6.33 7.24 -0.34
C ALA A 77 6.32 5.88 -1.04
N LEU A 78 7.49 5.31 -1.35
CA LEU A 78 7.57 4.03 -2.03
C LEU A 78 6.90 2.89 -1.24
N SER A 79 7.00 2.92 0.09
CA SER A 79 6.37 1.92 0.95
C SER A 79 4.84 2.06 0.97
N ALA A 80 4.30 3.28 0.96
CA ALA A 80 2.86 3.52 0.83
C ALA A 80 2.37 3.11 -0.56
N ALA A 81 3.11 3.48 -1.62
CA ALA A 81 2.80 3.11 -3.00
C ALA A 81 2.74 1.59 -3.20
N VAL A 82 3.74 0.84 -2.71
CA VAL A 82 3.74 -0.63 -2.79
C VAL A 82 2.50 -1.22 -2.11
N SER A 83 2.17 -0.77 -0.90
CA SER A 83 0.99 -1.24 -0.17
C SER A 83 -0.30 -0.92 -0.93
N ALA A 84 -0.40 0.27 -1.49
CA ALA A 84 -1.56 0.72 -2.26
C ALA A 84 -1.75 -0.08 -3.55
N LEU A 85 -0.66 -0.31 -4.30
CA LEU A 85 -0.69 -1.09 -5.53
C LEU A 85 -1.11 -2.54 -5.27
N ILE A 86 -0.53 -3.18 -4.24
CA ILE A 86 -0.91 -4.55 -3.88
C ILE A 86 -2.40 -4.60 -3.47
N PHE A 87 -2.88 -3.67 -2.63
CA PHE A 87 -4.29 -3.60 -2.26
C PHE A 87 -5.18 -3.40 -3.48
N GLY A 88 -4.84 -2.47 -4.36
CA GLY A 88 -5.59 -2.18 -5.58
C GLY A 88 -5.66 -3.37 -6.55
N LEU A 89 -4.58 -4.14 -6.67
CA LEU A 89 -4.53 -5.36 -7.47
C LEU A 89 -5.31 -6.53 -6.85
N MET A 90 -5.44 -6.57 -5.51
CA MET A 90 -6.30 -7.53 -4.81
C MET A 90 -7.78 -7.17 -4.92
N ALA A 91 -8.10 -5.90 -5.16
CA ALA A 91 -9.47 -5.43 -5.33
C ALA A 91 -9.98 -5.82 -6.74
N GLU A 92 -11.08 -6.54 -6.80
CA GLU A 92 -11.67 -6.97 -8.06
C GLU A 92 -12.15 -5.77 -8.88
N PRO A 93 -11.81 -5.68 -10.19
CA PRO A 93 -12.32 -4.65 -11.06
C PRO A 93 -13.79 -4.93 -11.38
N ARG A 94 -14.71 -4.23 -10.75
CA ARG A 94 -16.13 -4.37 -10.98
C ARG A 94 -16.64 -3.42 -12.05
N SER A 95 -17.59 -3.90 -12.85
CA SER A 95 -18.37 -3.12 -13.77
C SER A 95 -19.27 -2.12 -13.00
N ALA A 96 -19.49 -0.96 -13.59
CA ALA A 96 -20.09 0.25 -13.01
C ALA A 96 -21.54 0.15 -12.46
N SER A 97 -22.09 -1.03 -12.23
CA SER A 97 -23.50 -1.18 -11.83
C SER A 97 -23.81 -0.81 -10.37
N MET A 98 -22.78 -0.62 -9.53
CA MET A 98 -22.93 -0.12 -8.15
C MET A 98 -22.19 1.21 -7.94
N ALA A 99 -22.51 2.18 -8.77
CA ALA A 99 -21.89 3.50 -8.76
C ALA A 99 -21.94 4.15 -7.36
N GLY A 100 -20.77 4.32 -6.74
CA GLY A 100 -20.59 4.98 -5.46
C GLY A 100 -20.07 4.09 -4.33
N MET A 101 -20.64 2.91 -4.11
CA MET A 101 -20.22 2.03 -3.01
C MET A 101 -18.82 1.45 -3.21
N GLU A 102 -18.40 1.22 -4.45
CA GLU A 102 -17.04 0.74 -4.75
C GLU A 102 -15.96 1.73 -4.35
N TYR A 103 -16.19 3.02 -4.56
CA TYR A 103 -15.29 4.08 -4.10
C TYR A 103 -15.14 4.06 -2.58
N PHE A 104 -16.27 3.89 -1.88
CA PHE A 104 -16.28 3.81 -0.43
C PHE A 104 -15.46 2.61 0.07
N TYR A 105 -15.63 1.43 -0.53
CA TYR A 105 -14.86 0.23 -0.15
C TYR A 105 -13.37 0.39 -0.37
N LEU A 106 -12.97 0.97 -1.50
CA LEU A 106 -11.57 1.23 -1.82
C LEU A 106 -10.96 2.24 -0.84
N ILE A 107 -11.69 3.31 -0.52
CA ILE A 107 -11.24 4.34 0.43
C ILE A 107 -11.16 3.76 1.85
N ALA A 108 -12.23 3.10 2.32
CA ALA A 108 -12.29 2.56 3.67
C ALA A 108 -11.23 1.46 3.90
N GLY A 109 -11.08 0.53 2.95
CA GLY A 109 -10.11 -0.55 3.03
C GLY A 109 -8.67 -0.06 2.99
N SER A 110 -8.34 0.85 2.09
CA SER A 110 -7.00 1.43 1.99
C SER A 110 -6.66 2.29 3.20
N ALA A 111 -7.60 3.12 3.69
CA ALA A 111 -7.42 3.92 4.89
C ALA A 111 -7.22 3.02 6.13
N PHE A 112 -8.06 2.00 6.32
CA PHE A 112 -7.89 1.04 7.42
C PHE A 112 -6.52 0.35 7.33
N GLY A 113 -6.16 -0.17 6.17
CA GLY A 113 -4.89 -0.87 5.97
C GLY A 113 -3.68 -0.02 6.32
N ILE A 114 -3.60 1.21 5.79
CA ILE A 114 -2.44 2.06 6.06
C ILE A 114 -2.43 2.57 7.50
N ILE A 115 -3.55 3.04 8.03
CA ILE A 115 -3.61 3.65 9.37
C ILE A 115 -3.40 2.58 10.44
N VAL A 116 -4.20 1.51 10.43
CA VAL A 116 -4.22 0.52 11.51
C VAL A 116 -3.04 -0.44 11.44
N ALA A 117 -2.65 -0.91 10.24
CA ALA A 117 -1.59 -1.91 10.12
C ALA A 117 -0.18 -1.31 10.05
N LYS A 118 -0.03 -0.01 9.73
CA LYS A 118 1.28 0.61 9.56
C LYS A 118 1.47 1.85 10.44
N LEU A 119 0.62 2.87 10.30
CA LEU A 119 0.88 4.17 10.92
C LEU A 119 0.75 4.15 12.45
N VAL A 120 -0.22 3.42 13.00
CA VAL A 120 -0.40 3.26 14.44
C VAL A 120 0.83 2.65 15.11
N PHE A 121 1.54 1.76 14.41
CA PHE A 121 2.77 1.13 14.93
C PHE A 121 4.04 1.96 14.73
N GLY A 122 3.97 3.10 14.06
CA GLY A 122 5.12 4.01 13.92
C GLY A 122 5.60 4.26 12.49
N GLY A 123 4.98 3.64 11.48
CA GLY A 123 5.27 3.85 10.06
C GLY A 123 6.21 2.80 9.47
N PHE A 124 7.02 3.21 8.50
CA PHE A 124 7.90 2.28 7.76
C PHE A 124 8.84 1.48 8.68
N GLY A 125 8.86 0.18 8.48
CA GLY A 125 9.73 -0.76 9.22
C GLY A 125 9.20 -1.20 10.59
N GLN A 126 8.07 -0.66 11.07
CA GLN A 126 7.45 -1.03 12.35
C GLN A 126 6.06 -1.63 12.19
N ASN A 127 5.61 -1.85 10.96
CA ASN A 127 4.33 -2.47 10.67
C ASN A 127 4.33 -3.96 11.08
N ILE A 128 3.36 -4.35 11.89
CA ILE A 128 3.19 -5.74 12.36
C ILE A 128 2.51 -6.58 11.28
N PHE A 129 1.59 -5.98 10.54
CA PHE A 129 0.84 -6.62 9.45
C PHE A 129 1.15 -5.96 8.12
N ASN A 130 0.98 -6.72 7.03
CA ASN A 130 0.99 -6.14 5.69
C ASN A 130 -0.24 -5.21 5.53
N PRO A 131 -0.06 -3.91 5.26
CA PRO A 131 -1.15 -2.96 5.17
C PRO A 131 -2.17 -3.30 4.07
N ALA A 132 -1.71 -3.81 2.93
CA ALA A 132 -2.57 -4.23 1.84
C ALA A 132 -3.46 -5.41 2.25
N ALA A 133 -2.87 -6.43 2.88
CA ALA A 133 -3.60 -7.59 3.34
C ALA A 133 -4.61 -7.25 4.44
N ALA A 134 -4.21 -6.41 5.41
CA ALA A 134 -5.08 -5.96 6.49
C ALA A 134 -6.29 -5.17 5.95
N GLY A 135 -6.06 -4.24 5.02
CA GLY A 135 -7.12 -3.49 4.35
C GLY A 135 -8.06 -4.40 3.56
N PHE A 136 -7.52 -5.36 2.83
CA PHE A 136 -8.31 -6.31 2.06
C PHE A 136 -9.19 -7.19 2.95
N VAL A 137 -8.62 -7.78 4.02
CA VAL A 137 -9.37 -8.59 4.99
C VAL A 137 -10.47 -7.77 5.66
N PHE A 138 -10.16 -6.53 6.08
CA PHE A 138 -11.15 -5.61 6.63
C PHE A 138 -12.32 -5.41 5.66
N THR A 139 -12.03 -5.11 4.40
CA THR A 139 -13.05 -4.89 3.38
C THR A 139 -13.91 -6.13 3.16
N ARG A 140 -13.29 -7.32 3.14
CA ARG A 140 -13.98 -8.61 3.01
C ARG A 140 -14.89 -8.91 4.20
N LEU A 141 -14.43 -8.66 5.42
CA LEU A 141 -15.21 -8.93 6.64
C LEU A 141 -16.36 -7.94 6.83
N CYS A 142 -16.12 -6.65 6.58
CA CYS A 142 -17.14 -5.62 6.81
C CYS A 142 -18.17 -5.53 5.67
N PHE A 143 -17.76 -5.83 4.43
CA PHE A 143 -18.58 -5.59 3.24
C PHE A 143 -18.73 -6.84 2.36
N GLY A 144 -18.46 -8.03 2.90
CA GLY A 144 -18.26 -9.30 2.20
C GLY A 144 -19.23 -9.63 1.08
N SER A 145 -20.55 -9.60 1.35
CA SER A 145 -21.57 -9.92 0.34
C SER A 145 -21.64 -8.88 -0.79
N SER A 146 -21.37 -7.63 -0.51
CA SER A 146 -21.36 -6.53 -1.48
C SER A 146 -20.04 -6.47 -2.28
N TRP A 147 -18.96 -7.07 -1.76
CA TRP A 147 -17.63 -7.05 -2.36
C TRP A 147 -17.32 -8.30 -3.22
N THR A 148 -18.02 -9.42 -3.02
CA THR A 148 -17.67 -10.73 -3.62
C THR A 148 -18.36 -11.05 -4.96
N GLY A 149 -19.17 -10.20 -5.54
CA GLY A 149 -20.02 -10.52 -6.68
C GLY A 149 -19.37 -10.52 -8.08
N GLY A 150 -18.06 -10.66 -8.23
CA GLY A 150 -17.42 -10.46 -9.53
C GLY A 150 -17.02 -11.71 -10.32
N TYR A 151 -16.65 -12.79 -9.67
CA TYR A 151 -16.11 -13.99 -10.35
C TYR A 151 -17.08 -15.20 -10.40
N ALA A 152 -18.22 -15.12 -9.76
CA ALA A 152 -19.13 -16.26 -9.62
C ALA A 152 -20.26 -16.31 -10.67
N GLU A 153 -20.38 -15.34 -11.55
CA GLU A 153 -21.44 -15.27 -12.55
C GLU A 153 -20.85 -15.05 -13.95
N ASN A 154 -20.28 -16.11 -14.52
CA ASN A 154 -20.20 -16.34 -15.97
C ASN A 154 -20.14 -17.83 -16.25
#